data_a6790cbdacbcb687855dbfa51c646935
#
_entry.id   a6790cbdacbcb687855dbfa51c646935
#
_cell.length_a   1.000
_cell.length_b   1.000
_cell.length_c   1.000
_cell.angle_alpha   90.00
_cell.angle_beta   90.00
_cell.angle_gamma   90.00
#
_symmetry.space_group_name_H-M   'P 1'
#
loop_
_entity.id
_entity.type
_entity.pdbx_description
1 polymer ?
#
loop_
_entity_poly.entity_id
_entity_poly.type
_entity_poly.pdbx_seq_one_letter_code
_entity_poly.pdbx_strand_id
1 'polypeptide(L)'
;MKIVVGYVMTDESRAALEWAIRQAERGDIEIVVTHSIRGGGSMGTEQEEVLAYRKELDAIEQRLTDAGIPHTTRRLIRGLSPAEDLAQVAEEEQADLIAIGIRQQSRVGKLIMGSDAQQILLTAPCPVVAVKAAQ
;
A
#
# COMPACT_ATOMS: atom_id res chain seq x y z
N MET A 1 13.44 4.45 10.66
CA MET A 1 12.17 4.96 10.05
C MET A 1 11.36 3.79 9.51
N LYS A 2 10.07 3.84 9.66
CA LYS A 2 9.18 2.79 9.18
C LYS A 2 8.14 3.38 8.24
N ILE A 3 8.04 2.84 7.02
CA ILE A 3 7.09 3.26 6.00
C ILE A 3 6.05 2.16 5.82
N VAL A 4 4.77 2.50 6.00
CA VAL A 4 3.66 1.61 5.68
C VAL A 4 3.22 1.90 4.26
N VAL A 5 3.19 0.88 3.41
CA VAL A 5 2.73 1.01 2.04
C VAL A 5 1.36 0.37 1.92
N GLY A 6 0.36 1.15 1.52
CA GLY A 6 -0.95 0.62 1.18
C GLY A 6 -0.89 0.01 -0.22
N TYR A 7 -1.03 -1.29 -0.30
CA TYR A 7 -0.79 -2.01 -1.55
C TYR A 7 -2.04 -2.70 -2.08
N VAL A 8 -2.37 -2.38 -3.32
CA VAL A 8 -3.35 -3.12 -4.14
C VAL A 8 -2.69 -3.40 -5.48
N MET A 9 -3.27 -4.30 -6.29
CA MET A 9 -2.64 -4.69 -7.55
C MET A 9 -2.92 -3.68 -8.66
N THR A 10 -2.36 -2.48 -8.51
CA THR A 10 -2.50 -1.39 -9.48
C THR A 10 -1.14 -0.78 -9.77
N ASP A 11 -1.02 -0.11 -10.89
CA ASP A 11 0.24 0.55 -11.28
C ASP A 11 0.61 1.65 -10.28
N GLU A 12 -0.37 2.38 -9.76
CA GLU A 12 -0.12 3.42 -8.78
C GLU A 12 0.37 2.87 -7.44
N SER A 13 -0.15 1.73 -6.99
CA SER A 13 0.36 1.09 -5.78
C SER A 13 1.77 0.55 -5.97
N ARG A 14 2.06 0.01 -7.16
CA ARG A 14 3.41 -0.44 -7.48
C ARG A 14 4.39 0.73 -7.49
N ALA A 15 3.95 1.89 -7.99
CA ALA A 15 4.76 3.12 -7.96
C ALA A 15 5.06 3.56 -6.52
N ALA A 16 4.06 3.46 -5.63
CA ALA A 16 4.26 3.78 -4.22
C ALA A 16 5.27 2.85 -3.57
N LEU A 17 5.18 1.55 -3.85
CA LEU A 17 6.14 0.57 -3.33
C LEU A 17 7.55 0.86 -3.87
N GLU A 18 7.68 1.14 -5.16
CA GLU A 18 8.97 1.49 -5.75
C GLU A 18 9.59 2.72 -5.10
N TRP A 19 8.76 3.72 -4.83
CA TRP A 19 9.21 4.90 -4.11
C TRP A 19 9.75 4.54 -2.72
N ALA A 20 9.02 3.71 -1.98
CA ALA A 20 9.44 3.28 -0.65
C ALA A 20 10.76 2.49 -0.71
N ILE A 21 10.91 1.61 -1.70
CA ILE A 21 12.14 0.84 -1.89
C ILE A 21 13.32 1.78 -2.16
N ARG A 22 13.14 2.79 -3.01
CA ARG A 22 14.21 3.77 -3.27
C ARG A 22 14.61 4.52 -2.01
N GLN A 23 13.66 4.84 -1.14
CA GLN A 23 14.00 5.47 0.14
C GLN A 23 14.77 4.50 1.04
N ALA A 24 14.36 3.23 1.08
CA ALA A 24 15.02 2.22 1.90
C ALA A 24 16.46 1.94 1.43
N GLU A 25 16.73 2.05 0.15
CA GLU A 25 18.09 1.89 -0.39
C GLU A 25 19.04 3.01 0.06
N ARG A 26 18.49 4.14 0.50
CA ARG A 26 19.28 5.30 0.92
C ARG A 26 19.49 5.41 2.42
N GLY A 27 18.85 4.56 3.23
CA GLY A 27 18.99 4.66 4.68
C GLY A 27 18.30 3.51 5.40
N ASP A 28 18.27 3.61 6.72
CA ASP A 28 17.67 2.60 7.58
C ASP A 28 16.15 2.75 7.60
N ILE A 29 15.49 2.06 6.70
CA ILE A 29 14.04 2.09 6.57
C ILE A 29 13.49 0.67 6.53
N GLU A 30 12.50 0.43 7.37
CA GLU A 30 11.71 -0.79 7.33
C GLU A 30 10.42 -0.52 6.57
N ILE A 31 10.02 -1.46 5.70
CA ILE A 31 8.81 -1.33 4.91
C ILE A 31 7.75 -2.30 5.42
N VAL A 32 6.55 -1.80 5.68
CA VAL A 32 5.39 -2.63 6.02
C VAL A 32 4.44 -2.59 4.83
N VAL A 33 4.35 -3.70 4.11
CA VAL A 33 3.43 -3.82 2.98
C VAL A 33 2.08 -4.26 3.52
N THR A 34 1.07 -3.44 3.38
CA THR A 34 -0.26 -3.70 3.92
C THR A 34 -1.25 -3.94 2.79
N HIS A 35 -1.91 -5.07 2.84
CA HIS A 35 -2.97 -5.42 1.92
C HIS A 35 -4.26 -5.67 2.69
N SER A 36 -5.31 -4.96 2.33
CA SER A 36 -6.63 -5.10 2.95
C SER A 36 -7.58 -5.78 1.96
N ILE A 37 -8.18 -6.87 2.40
CA ILE A 37 -9.15 -7.62 1.61
C ILE A 37 -10.53 -7.37 2.22
N ARG A 38 -11.47 -6.90 1.39
CA ARG A 38 -12.85 -6.79 1.80
C ARG A 38 -13.49 -8.17 1.73
N GLY A 39 -14.06 -8.64 2.84
CA GLY A 39 -14.86 -9.86 2.82
C GLY A 39 -16.18 -9.61 2.13
N GLY A 40 -16.75 -10.63 1.46
CA GLY A 40 -18.10 -10.60 0.95
C GLY A 40 -18.30 -10.67 -0.56
N GLY A 41 -17.29 -11.04 -1.34
CA GLY A 41 -17.43 -11.32 -2.76
C GLY A 41 -17.93 -12.74 -3.04
N SER A 42 -18.18 -13.08 -4.30
CA SER A 42 -18.49 -14.46 -4.68
C SER A 42 -17.28 -15.34 -4.45
N MET A 43 -17.50 -16.55 -3.94
CA MET A 43 -16.43 -17.44 -3.48
C MET A 43 -15.37 -17.76 -4.54
N GLY A 44 -15.77 -17.88 -5.80
CA GLY A 44 -14.84 -18.16 -6.89
C GLY A 44 -13.90 -17.00 -7.21
N THR A 45 -14.44 -15.78 -7.25
CA THR A 45 -13.68 -14.57 -7.56
C THR A 45 -12.71 -14.23 -6.42
N GLU A 46 -13.13 -14.41 -5.18
CA GLU A 46 -12.27 -14.19 -4.03
C GLU A 46 -11.06 -15.11 -4.02
N GLN A 47 -11.26 -16.40 -4.35
CA GLN A 47 -10.16 -17.36 -4.37
C GLN A 47 -9.12 -17.00 -5.42
N GLU A 48 -9.57 -16.59 -6.61
CA GLU A 48 -8.66 -16.18 -7.68
C GLU A 48 -7.89 -14.93 -7.32
N GLU A 49 -8.57 -13.93 -6.74
CA GLU A 49 -7.93 -12.70 -6.27
C GLU A 49 -6.92 -12.98 -5.18
N VAL A 50 -7.26 -13.81 -4.20
CA VAL A 50 -6.37 -14.17 -3.10
C VAL A 50 -5.11 -14.85 -3.63
N LEU A 51 -5.25 -15.76 -4.60
CA LEU A 51 -4.10 -16.44 -5.20
C LEU A 51 -3.20 -15.48 -5.97
N ALA A 52 -3.80 -14.57 -6.75
CA ALA A 52 -3.05 -13.58 -7.51
C ALA A 52 -2.28 -12.64 -6.58
N TYR A 53 -2.93 -12.16 -5.53
CA TYR A 53 -2.27 -11.33 -4.52
C TYR A 53 -1.15 -12.06 -3.81
N ARG A 54 -1.38 -13.33 -3.47
CA ARG A 54 -0.35 -14.14 -2.79
C ARG A 54 0.92 -14.22 -3.64
N LYS A 55 0.78 -14.48 -4.93
CA LYS A 55 1.93 -14.55 -5.84
C LYS A 55 2.67 -13.22 -5.91
N GLU A 56 1.94 -12.12 -6.03
CA GLU A 56 2.56 -10.80 -6.11
C GLU A 56 3.22 -10.41 -4.80
N LEU A 57 2.57 -10.67 -3.67
CA LEU A 57 3.15 -10.39 -2.35
C LEU A 57 4.38 -11.25 -2.07
N ASP A 58 4.37 -12.52 -2.48
CA ASP A 58 5.54 -13.39 -2.34
C ASP A 58 6.72 -12.85 -3.17
N ALA A 59 6.45 -12.38 -4.38
CA ALA A 59 7.48 -11.76 -5.21
C ALA A 59 8.05 -10.49 -4.58
N ILE A 60 7.18 -9.68 -3.97
CA ILE A 60 7.60 -8.47 -3.26
C ILE A 60 8.47 -8.83 -2.05
N GLU A 61 8.04 -9.81 -1.25
CA GLU A 61 8.83 -10.26 -0.10
C GLU A 61 10.21 -10.76 -0.53
N GLN A 62 10.27 -11.54 -1.61
CA GLN A 62 11.53 -12.04 -2.12
C GLN A 62 12.43 -10.89 -2.56
N ARG A 63 11.87 -9.91 -3.24
CA ARG A 63 12.62 -8.74 -3.69
C ARG A 63 13.19 -7.94 -2.52
N LEU A 64 12.39 -7.73 -1.47
CA LEU A 64 12.83 -6.99 -0.30
C LEU A 64 13.89 -7.76 0.48
N THR A 65 13.74 -9.09 0.59
CA THR A 65 14.72 -9.96 1.21
C THR A 65 16.05 -9.90 0.45
N ASP A 66 16.00 -10.03 -0.87
CA ASP A 66 17.21 -10.01 -1.71
C ASP A 66 17.93 -8.66 -1.63
N ALA A 67 17.17 -7.57 -1.46
CA ALA A 67 17.74 -6.23 -1.31
C ALA A 67 18.23 -5.94 0.11
N GLY A 68 18.00 -6.84 1.07
CA GLY A 68 18.41 -6.63 2.45
C GLY A 68 17.57 -5.58 3.19
N ILE A 69 16.34 -5.32 2.74
CA ILE A 69 15.46 -4.34 3.34
C ILE A 69 14.59 -5.02 4.40
N PRO A 70 14.64 -4.57 5.67
CA PRO A 70 13.74 -5.08 6.69
C PRO A 70 12.29 -4.82 6.30
N HIS A 71 11.44 -5.84 6.39
CA HIS A 71 10.06 -5.70 5.95
C HIS A 71 9.11 -6.63 6.70
N THR A 72 7.84 -6.27 6.67
CA THR A 72 6.73 -7.07 7.18
C THR A 72 5.58 -6.94 6.19
N THR A 73 4.89 -8.05 5.96
CA THR A 73 3.68 -8.04 5.14
C THR A 73 2.48 -8.26 6.04
N ARG A 74 1.49 -7.39 5.95
CA ARG A 74 0.26 -7.50 6.73
C ARG A 74 -0.93 -7.66 5.80
N ARG A 75 -1.65 -8.75 5.96
CA ARG A 75 -2.89 -9.03 5.25
C ARG A 75 -4.04 -8.86 6.23
N LEU A 76 -4.95 -7.98 5.92
CA LEU A 76 -6.09 -7.70 6.77
C LEU A 76 -7.37 -8.17 6.07
N ILE A 77 -8.05 -9.12 6.70
CA ILE A 77 -9.38 -9.55 6.28
C ILE A 77 -10.33 -8.98 7.33
N ARG A 78 -10.68 -7.71 7.16
CA ARG A 78 -11.56 -7.01 8.09
C ARG A 78 -12.66 -6.35 7.28
N GLY A 79 -13.84 -6.25 7.84
CA GLY A 79 -14.94 -5.53 7.19
C GLY A 79 -14.78 -4.01 7.25
N LEU A 80 -13.57 -3.50 7.52
CA LEU A 80 -13.28 -2.08 7.59
C LEU A 80 -12.90 -1.53 6.22
N SER A 81 -12.93 -0.22 6.08
CA SER A 81 -12.47 0.44 4.86
C SER A 81 -10.94 0.38 4.75
N PRO A 82 -10.38 0.49 3.53
CA PRO A 82 -8.92 0.55 3.38
C PRO A 82 -8.27 1.67 4.18
N ALA A 83 -8.94 2.82 4.30
CA ALA A 83 -8.40 3.95 5.06
C ALA A 83 -8.33 3.62 6.55
N GLU A 84 -9.37 2.99 7.11
CA GLU A 84 -9.38 2.59 8.50
C GLU A 84 -8.32 1.54 8.78
N ASP A 85 -8.18 0.56 7.89
CA ASP A 85 -7.17 -0.50 8.03
C ASP A 85 -5.76 0.09 8.00
N LEU A 86 -5.47 1.00 7.07
CA LEU A 86 -4.16 1.64 6.99
C LEU A 86 -3.85 2.49 8.21
N ALA A 87 -4.83 3.26 8.69
CA ALA A 87 -4.65 4.07 9.89
C ALA A 87 -4.33 3.19 11.09
N GLN A 88 -5.04 2.07 11.23
CA GLN A 88 -4.82 1.14 12.33
C GLN A 88 -3.45 0.47 12.25
N VAL A 89 -3.04 0.02 11.07
CA VAL A 89 -1.71 -0.58 10.88
C VAL A 89 -0.63 0.44 11.18
N ALA A 90 -0.79 1.67 10.72
CA ALA A 90 0.19 2.74 10.98
C ALA A 90 0.35 2.99 12.47
N GLU A 91 -0.74 2.98 13.23
CA GLU A 91 -0.68 3.12 14.69
C GLU A 91 -0.01 1.92 15.36
N GLU A 92 -0.42 0.71 14.99
CA GLU A 92 0.13 -0.52 15.56
C GLU A 92 1.63 -0.66 15.29
N GLU A 93 2.05 -0.29 14.09
CA GLU A 93 3.45 -0.38 13.66
C GLU A 93 4.28 0.85 14.06
N GLN A 94 3.65 1.87 14.60
CA GLN A 94 4.30 3.15 14.90
C GLN A 94 5.01 3.72 13.67
N ALA A 95 4.27 3.77 12.56
CA ALA A 95 4.82 4.20 11.29
C ALA A 95 5.17 5.68 11.30
N ASP A 96 6.28 6.01 10.67
CA ASP A 96 6.69 7.40 10.47
C ASP A 96 6.02 8.01 9.26
N LEU A 97 5.57 7.16 8.32
CA LEU A 97 5.07 7.60 7.03
C LEU A 97 4.18 6.53 6.43
N ILE A 98 3.13 6.94 5.73
CA ILE A 98 2.33 6.07 4.88
C ILE A 98 2.56 6.47 3.43
N ALA A 99 2.83 5.50 2.57
CA ALA A 99 2.92 5.73 1.13
C ALA A 99 1.74 5.07 0.44
N ILE A 100 1.04 5.81 -0.39
CA ILE A 100 -0.08 5.31 -1.18
C ILE A 100 0.09 5.72 -2.63
N GLY A 101 -0.46 4.91 -3.54
CA GLY A 101 -0.53 5.27 -4.95
C GLY A 101 -1.80 6.04 -5.25
N ILE A 102 -1.70 7.05 -6.08
CA ILE A 102 -2.86 7.77 -6.57
C ILE A 102 -2.89 7.72 -8.09
N ARG A 103 -4.10 7.60 -8.62
CA ARG A 103 -4.30 7.62 -10.06
C ARG A 103 -4.49 9.04 -10.54
N GLN A 104 -3.67 9.44 -11.50
CA GLN A 104 -3.87 10.71 -12.17
C GLN A 104 -4.86 10.51 -13.31
N GLN A 105 -6.10 10.99 -13.12
CA GLN A 105 -7.07 11.06 -14.20
C GLN A 105 -7.11 12.50 -14.69
N SER A 106 -6.37 12.78 -15.74
CA SER A 106 -6.32 14.15 -16.24
C SER A 106 -6.62 14.20 -17.73
N ARG A 107 -7.87 14.45 -18.06
CA ARG A 107 -8.20 15.04 -19.36
C ARG A 107 -8.13 16.57 -19.30
N VAL A 108 -8.02 17.16 -18.09
CA VAL A 108 -8.13 18.61 -17.89
C VAL A 108 -7.08 19.14 -16.90
N GLY A 109 -6.01 18.39 -16.65
CA GLY A 109 -4.98 18.82 -15.71
C GLY A 109 -5.38 18.78 -14.25
N LYS A 110 -6.55 18.22 -13.93
CA LYS A 110 -7.00 18.11 -12.54
C LYS A 110 -6.65 16.75 -11.99
N LEU A 111 -6.02 16.74 -10.81
CA LEU A 111 -5.77 15.54 -10.07
C LEU A 111 -7.09 15.10 -9.40
N ILE A 112 -7.65 13.99 -9.86
CA ILE A 112 -8.83 13.41 -9.21
C ILE A 112 -8.36 12.27 -8.33
N MET A 113 -8.45 12.48 -7.02
CA MET A 113 -8.13 11.44 -6.05
C MET A 113 -9.37 10.59 -5.77
N GLY A 114 -9.17 9.28 -5.68
CA GLY A 114 -10.25 8.39 -5.26
C GLY A 114 -10.66 8.66 -3.81
N SER A 115 -11.86 8.20 -3.44
CA SER A 115 -12.39 8.40 -2.10
C SER A 115 -11.52 7.77 -1.02
N ASP A 116 -10.92 6.60 -1.28
CA ASP A 116 -10.06 5.93 -0.32
C ASP A 116 -8.80 6.75 -0.05
N ALA A 117 -8.19 7.32 -1.10
CA ALA A 117 -7.01 8.17 -0.94
C ALA A 117 -7.34 9.42 -0.11
N GLN A 118 -8.49 10.04 -0.36
CA GLN A 118 -8.94 11.19 0.42
C GLN A 118 -9.13 10.83 1.88
N GLN A 119 -9.76 9.70 2.17
CA GLN A 119 -9.97 9.26 3.55
C GLN A 119 -8.64 8.97 4.25
N ILE A 120 -7.71 8.34 3.56
CA ILE A 120 -6.39 8.08 4.11
C ILE A 120 -5.69 9.39 4.49
N LEU A 121 -5.71 10.37 3.61
CA LEU A 121 -5.11 11.68 3.88
C LEU A 121 -5.74 12.37 5.08
N LEU A 122 -7.05 12.22 5.26
CA LEU A 122 -7.77 12.87 6.35
C LEU A 122 -7.63 12.15 7.69
N THR A 123 -7.42 10.84 7.69
CA THR A 123 -7.48 10.03 8.92
C THR A 123 -6.14 9.44 9.34
N ALA A 124 -5.11 9.53 8.52
CA ALA A 124 -3.82 8.95 8.83
C ALA A 124 -3.21 9.59 10.10
N PRO A 125 -2.62 8.77 10.99
CA PRO A 125 -1.98 9.29 12.21
C PRO A 125 -0.58 9.83 11.97
N CYS A 126 -0.09 9.82 10.74
CA CYS A 126 1.25 10.23 10.36
C CYS A 126 1.22 10.87 8.96
N PRO A 127 2.33 11.48 8.53
CA PRO A 127 2.40 12.01 7.16
C PRO A 127 2.14 10.96 6.09
N VAL A 128 1.53 11.38 5.01
CA VAL A 128 1.19 10.52 3.88
C VAL A 128 1.87 11.05 2.62
N VAL A 129 2.56 10.15 1.92
CA VAL A 129 3.12 10.44 0.60
C VAL A 129 2.21 9.80 -0.43
N ALA A 130 1.71 10.60 -1.35
CA ALA A 130 0.89 10.13 -2.45
C ALA A 130 1.76 10.06 -3.70
N VAL A 131 1.88 8.88 -4.27
CA VAL A 131 2.77 8.61 -5.40
C VAL A 131 1.94 8.38 -6.65
N LYS A 132 2.25 9.10 -7.71
CA LYS A 132 1.60 8.92 -9.00
C LYS A 132 2.31 7.86 -9.81
N ALA A 133 1.54 7.05 -10.53
CA ALA A 133 2.12 6.11 -11.47
C ALA A 133 2.78 6.87 -12.61
N ALA A 134 3.91 6.37 -13.08
CA ALA A 134 4.55 6.91 -14.28
C ALA A 134 3.65 6.64 -15.48
N GLN A 135 3.46 7.63 -16.32
CA GLN A 135 2.70 7.49 -17.57
C GLN A 135 3.61 7.09 -18.71
#